data_cc74cb0a4677bb3d441e7f0bf5195681
#
_entry.id   cc74cb0a4677bb3d441e7f0bf5195681
#
_cell.length_a   1.000
_cell.length_b   1.000
_cell.length_c   1.000
_cell.angle_alpha   90.00
_cell.angle_beta   90.00
_cell.angle_gamma   90.00
#
_symmetry.space_group_name_H-M   'P 1'
#
loop_
_entity.id
_entity.type
_entity.pdbx_description
1 polymer ?
#
loop_
_entity_poly.entity_id
_entity_poly.type
_entity_poly.pdbx_seq_one_letter_code
_entity_poly.pdbx_strand_id
1 'polypeptide(L)'
;MEQKEQQGARYTMLQNAWYMVRLAWREQKSVLWLCLALAGLHVAISLAELFLAPLALGKVEAAAPLPELFGTIAAMAGTLALLRAVRAYTDQNTLFSRVQLRTSLNLQVITKAVSTSYPNSSDPRLLQEKERADRALDSNSSAGEAIWRVMTEIFQNLLGFGIYLALFLSLDPVLILLAVATAALSYVCSLRTNKWSYDHRQEGAALGQKMSYIRQTAGDRGALKDIQIFGMSSWLRQVSPSRSTGNRLPVRSTKL
;
A
#
# COMPACT_ATOMS: atom_id res chain seq x y z
N MET A 1 -18.37 -24.95 21.83
CA MET A 1 -17.07 -25.42 21.33
C MET A 1 -17.19 -25.53 19.81
N GLU A 2 -17.03 -24.41 19.08
CA GLU A 2 -16.99 -24.41 17.63
C GLU A 2 -15.52 -24.27 17.23
N GLN A 3 -14.96 -25.38 16.75
CA GLN A 3 -13.69 -25.37 16.04
C GLN A 3 -13.89 -24.50 14.78
N LYS A 4 -13.39 -23.27 14.81
CA LYS A 4 -13.13 -22.47 13.62
C LYS A 4 -12.11 -23.24 12.79
N GLU A 5 -12.58 -24.09 11.89
CA GLU A 5 -11.79 -24.51 10.75
C GLU A 5 -11.38 -23.24 9.99
N GLN A 6 -10.16 -22.80 10.27
CA GLN A 6 -9.45 -21.89 9.39
C GLN A 6 -9.21 -22.65 8.08
N GLN A 7 -10.17 -22.61 7.17
CA GLN A 7 -9.92 -23.03 5.79
C GLN A 7 -8.78 -22.15 5.29
N GLY A 8 -7.59 -22.72 5.23
CA GLY A 8 -6.40 -22.10 4.68
C GLY A 8 -6.71 -21.55 3.28
N ALA A 9 -6.07 -20.45 2.93
CA ALA A 9 -6.28 -19.81 1.63
C ALA A 9 -6.17 -20.86 0.50
N ARG A 10 -7.24 -21.01 -0.28
CA ARG A 10 -7.37 -22.04 -1.33
C ARG A 10 -6.32 -21.88 -2.44
N TYR A 11 -5.75 -20.68 -2.56
CA TYR A 11 -4.71 -20.31 -3.54
C TYR A 11 -3.55 -19.61 -2.84
N THR A 12 -2.34 -19.86 -3.33
CA THR A 12 -1.14 -19.18 -2.84
C THR A 12 -1.09 -17.71 -3.30
N MET A 13 -0.32 -16.89 -2.60
CA MET A 13 -0.15 -15.48 -2.99
C MET A 13 0.38 -15.33 -4.42
N LEU A 14 1.29 -16.22 -4.85
CA LEU A 14 1.84 -16.22 -6.20
C LEU A 14 0.79 -16.58 -7.26
N GLN A 15 -0.08 -17.53 -6.97
CA GLN A 15 -1.18 -17.91 -7.87
C GLN A 15 -2.15 -16.75 -8.05
N ASN A 16 -2.49 -16.05 -6.97
CA ASN A 16 -3.35 -14.88 -7.02
C ASN A 16 -2.71 -13.73 -7.80
N ALA A 17 -1.42 -13.46 -7.55
CA ALA A 17 -0.68 -12.44 -8.28
C ALA A 17 -0.60 -12.77 -9.79
N TRP A 18 -0.30 -14.02 -10.13
CA TRP A 18 -0.26 -14.46 -11.53
C TRP A 18 -1.62 -14.35 -12.23
N TYR A 19 -2.69 -14.71 -11.52
CA TYR A 19 -4.05 -14.53 -12.04
C TYR A 19 -4.34 -13.05 -12.37
N MET A 20 -3.99 -12.13 -11.48
CA MET A 20 -4.18 -10.70 -11.69
C MET A 20 -3.34 -10.16 -12.86
N VAL A 21 -2.08 -10.59 -12.98
CA VAL A 21 -1.24 -10.23 -14.14
C VAL A 21 -1.83 -10.73 -15.45
N ARG A 22 -2.28 -11.98 -15.47
CA ARG A 22 -2.90 -12.58 -16.66
C ARG A 22 -4.20 -11.86 -17.04
N LEU A 23 -5.00 -11.50 -16.05
CA LEU A 23 -6.23 -10.73 -16.26
C LEU A 23 -5.92 -9.33 -16.82
N ALA A 24 -4.96 -8.62 -16.23
CA ALA A 24 -4.52 -7.32 -16.73
C ALA A 24 -3.96 -7.41 -18.15
N TRP A 25 -3.19 -8.44 -18.45
CA TRP A 25 -2.68 -8.66 -19.81
C TRP A 25 -3.79 -8.84 -20.84
N ARG A 26 -4.88 -9.45 -20.42
CA ARG A 26 -6.02 -9.76 -21.28
C ARG A 26 -6.96 -8.59 -21.47
N GLU A 27 -7.26 -7.86 -20.40
CA GLU A 27 -8.28 -6.80 -20.38
C GLU A 27 -7.69 -5.39 -20.48
N GLN A 28 -6.56 -5.14 -19.78
CA GLN A 28 -5.98 -3.80 -19.63
C GLN A 28 -4.44 -3.85 -19.56
N LYS A 29 -3.80 -4.10 -20.70
CA LYS A 29 -2.32 -4.15 -20.79
C LYS A 29 -1.64 -2.87 -20.31
N SER A 30 -2.32 -1.73 -20.39
CA SER A 30 -1.82 -0.43 -19.96
C SER A 30 -1.44 -0.41 -18.48
N VAL A 31 -2.13 -1.15 -17.61
CA VAL A 31 -1.79 -1.23 -16.17
C VAL A 31 -0.36 -1.74 -15.97
N LEU A 32 0.03 -2.79 -16.68
CA LEU A 32 1.37 -3.39 -16.54
C LEU A 32 2.46 -2.44 -17.07
N TRP A 33 2.23 -1.82 -18.23
CA TRP A 33 3.18 -0.87 -18.79
C TRP A 33 3.34 0.38 -17.94
N LEU A 34 2.24 0.87 -17.37
CA LEU A 34 2.26 2.01 -16.46
C LEU A 34 2.96 1.68 -15.14
N CYS A 35 2.77 0.46 -14.58
CA CYS A 35 3.53 0.00 -13.41
C CYS A 35 5.04 -0.04 -13.70
N LEU A 36 5.43 -0.54 -14.88
CA LEU A 36 6.84 -0.59 -15.29
C LEU A 36 7.40 0.83 -15.52
N ALA A 37 6.65 1.72 -16.16
CA ALA A 37 7.02 3.11 -16.35
C ALA A 37 7.20 3.85 -15.03
N LEU A 38 6.28 3.65 -14.06
CA LEU A 38 6.42 4.21 -12.72
C LEU A 38 7.65 3.68 -11.98
N ALA A 39 7.97 2.40 -12.16
CA ALA A 39 9.18 1.82 -11.59
C ALA A 39 10.45 2.44 -12.21
N GLY A 40 10.51 2.57 -13.52
CA GLY A 40 11.62 3.22 -14.21
C GLY A 40 11.79 4.70 -13.82
N LEU A 41 10.69 5.45 -13.76
CA LEU A 41 10.71 6.85 -13.31
C LEU A 41 11.18 6.99 -11.86
N HIS A 42 10.78 6.08 -10.98
CA HIS A 42 11.25 6.09 -9.60
C HIS A 42 12.77 5.93 -9.53
N VAL A 43 13.30 4.94 -10.24
CA VAL A 43 14.75 4.69 -10.28
C VAL A 43 15.49 5.86 -10.92
N ALA A 44 14.97 6.46 -11.99
CA ALA A 44 15.55 7.65 -12.62
C ALA A 44 15.62 8.84 -11.65
N ILE A 45 14.56 9.07 -10.86
CA ILE A 45 14.55 10.12 -9.83
C ILE A 45 15.60 9.82 -8.76
N SER A 46 15.67 8.58 -8.26
CA SER A 46 16.63 8.18 -7.24
C SER A 46 18.08 8.32 -7.71
N LEU A 47 18.36 8.00 -8.97
CA LEU A 47 19.68 8.23 -9.58
C LEU A 47 19.99 9.72 -9.71
N ALA A 48 19.05 10.53 -10.18
CA ALA A 48 19.24 11.97 -10.28
C ALA A 48 19.52 12.60 -8.90
N GLU A 49 18.82 12.15 -7.85
CA GLU A 49 19.07 12.57 -6.46
C GLU A 49 20.45 12.13 -5.96
N LEU A 50 20.88 10.91 -6.28
CA LEU A 50 22.19 10.38 -5.90
C LEU A 50 23.35 11.19 -6.49
N PHE A 51 23.23 11.59 -7.77
CA PHE A 51 24.28 12.33 -8.47
C PHE A 51 24.27 13.84 -8.18
N LEU A 52 23.22 14.37 -7.55
CA LEU A 52 23.12 15.80 -7.27
C LEU A 52 24.25 16.31 -6.37
N ALA A 53 24.51 15.63 -5.25
CA ALA A 53 25.53 16.06 -4.30
C ALA A 53 26.96 15.96 -4.88
N PRO A 54 27.40 14.86 -5.50
CA PRO A 54 28.73 14.77 -6.12
C PRO A 54 28.94 15.81 -7.22
N LEU A 55 27.96 16.08 -8.07
CA LEU A 55 28.08 17.06 -9.15
C LEU A 55 28.19 18.50 -8.61
N ALA A 56 27.39 18.83 -7.60
CA ALA A 56 27.49 20.13 -6.96
C ALA A 56 28.84 20.33 -6.24
N LEU A 57 29.29 19.30 -5.50
CA LEU A 57 30.55 19.33 -4.77
C LEU A 57 31.75 19.43 -5.71
N GLY A 58 31.75 18.67 -6.81
CA GLY A 58 32.80 18.74 -7.83
C GLY A 58 32.95 20.13 -8.47
N LYS A 59 31.86 20.88 -8.62
CA LYS A 59 31.91 22.28 -9.07
C LYS A 59 32.49 23.23 -8.00
N VAL A 60 32.21 22.96 -6.74
CA VAL A 60 32.79 23.75 -5.62
C VAL A 60 34.29 23.46 -5.50
N GLU A 61 34.70 22.18 -5.57
CA GLU A 61 36.14 21.80 -5.52
C GLU A 61 36.92 22.35 -6.69
N ALA A 62 36.32 22.44 -7.86
CA ALA A 62 36.92 23.02 -9.07
C ALA A 62 36.97 24.57 -9.01
N ALA A 63 36.55 25.20 -7.90
CA ALA A 63 36.44 26.66 -7.74
C ALA A 63 35.72 27.34 -8.92
N ALA A 64 34.67 26.67 -9.45
CA ALA A 64 33.90 27.17 -10.57
C ALA A 64 33.23 28.52 -10.23
N PRO A 65 33.06 29.43 -11.20
CA PRO A 65 32.41 30.70 -10.98
C PRO A 65 30.93 30.50 -10.53
N LEU A 66 30.48 31.36 -9.62
CA LEU A 66 29.12 31.28 -9.03
C LEU A 66 27.99 31.10 -10.04
N PRO A 67 27.97 31.77 -11.22
CA PRO A 67 26.92 31.56 -12.21
C PRO A 67 26.87 30.12 -12.74
N GLU A 68 28.03 29.47 -12.90
CA GLU A 68 28.09 28.09 -13.39
C GLU A 68 27.60 27.09 -12.32
N LEU A 69 27.95 27.32 -11.05
CA LEU A 69 27.43 26.54 -9.92
C LEU A 69 25.90 26.63 -9.82
N PHE A 70 25.38 27.87 -9.84
CA PHE A 70 23.93 28.09 -9.81
C PHE A 70 23.23 27.48 -11.03
N GLY A 71 23.81 27.60 -12.22
CA GLY A 71 23.29 26.98 -13.45
C GLY A 71 23.21 25.46 -13.33
N THR A 72 24.23 24.81 -12.79
CA THR A 72 24.24 23.35 -12.57
C THR A 72 23.16 22.93 -11.58
N ILE A 73 23.05 23.61 -10.46
CA ILE A 73 22.02 23.31 -9.44
C ILE A 73 20.62 23.54 -10.00
N ALA A 74 20.39 24.64 -10.72
CA ALA A 74 19.10 24.94 -11.34
C ALA A 74 18.71 23.91 -12.41
N ALA A 75 19.66 23.46 -13.24
CA ALA A 75 19.44 22.44 -14.24
C ALA A 75 19.04 21.10 -13.60
N MET A 76 19.73 20.70 -12.52
CA MET A 76 19.42 19.47 -11.80
C MET A 76 18.07 19.54 -11.07
N ALA A 77 17.78 20.68 -10.41
CA ALA A 77 16.49 20.90 -9.77
C ALA A 77 15.34 20.88 -10.81
N GLY A 78 15.55 21.49 -11.97
CA GLY A 78 14.60 21.46 -13.09
C GLY A 78 14.37 20.04 -13.62
N THR A 79 15.44 19.26 -13.79
CA THR A 79 15.35 17.85 -14.20
C THR A 79 14.58 17.01 -13.18
N LEU A 80 14.86 17.15 -11.88
CA LEU A 80 14.13 16.47 -10.82
C LEU A 80 12.67 16.89 -10.77
N ALA A 81 12.38 18.18 -10.91
CA ALA A 81 11.01 18.68 -10.95
C ALA A 81 10.23 18.09 -12.15
N LEU A 82 10.85 18.03 -13.32
CA LEU A 82 10.27 17.43 -14.52
C LEU A 82 10.00 15.94 -14.31
N LEU A 83 10.97 15.18 -13.84
CA LEU A 83 10.81 13.73 -13.58
C LEU A 83 9.70 13.46 -12.55
N ARG A 84 9.64 14.24 -11.48
CA ARG A 84 8.57 14.13 -10.46
C ARG A 84 7.21 14.51 -11.03
N ALA A 85 7.12 15.53 -11.89
CA ALA A 85 5.88 15.90 -12.54
C ALA A 85 5.39 14.79 -13.50
N VAL A 86 6.28 14.23 -14.32
CA VAL A 86 5.96 13.09 -15.20
C VAL A 86 5.51 11.87 -14.37
N ARG A 87 6.19 11.59 -13.25
CA ARG A 87 5.78 10.50 -12.35
C ARG A 87 4.39 10.73 -11.77
N ALA A 88 4.09 11.93 -11.27
CA ALA A 88 2.78 12.26 -10.72
C ALA A 88 1.67 12.15 -11.79
N TYR A 89 1.92 12.63 -13.00
CA TYR A 89 1.01 12.47 -14.11
C TYR A 89 0.76 10.99 -14.46
N THR A 90 1.82 10.19 -14.54
CA THR A 90 1.72 8.75 -14.82
C THR A 90 0.96 8.01 -13.73
N ASP A 91 1.18 8.35 -12.46
CA ASP A 91 0.49 7.72 -11.32
C ASP A 91 -1.02 7.98 -11.35
N GLN A 92 -1.42 9.21 -11.65
CA GLN A 92 -2.84 9.56 -11.82
C GLN A 92 -3.51 8.78 -12.97
N ASN A 93 -2.84 8.66 -14.11
CA ASN A 93 -3.37 7.89 -15.24
C ASN A 93 -3.43 6.39 -14.94
N THR A 94 -2.52 5.88 -14.13
CA THR A 94 -2.53 4.47 -13.70
C THR A 94 -3.75 4.15 -12.85
N LEU A 95 -4.20 5.09 -12.01
CA LEU A 95 -5.39 4.91 -11.18
C LEU A 95 -6.64 4.58 -12.02
N PHE A 96 -6.85 5.29 -13.12
CA PHE A 96 -8.00 5.06 -13.99
C PHE A 96 -8.02 3.63 -14.56
N SER A 97 -6.89 3.17 -15.08
CA SER A 97 -6.77 1.82 -15.64
C SER A 97 -6.96 0.72 -14.58
N ARG A 98 -6.49 0.95 -13.35
CA ARG A 98 -6.68 0.04 -12.21
C ARG A 98 -8.15 -0.05 -11.78
N VAL A 99 -8.83 1.10 -11.70
CA VAL A 99 -10.27 1.15 -11.38
C VAL A 99 -11.08 0.39 -12.43
N GLN A 100 -10.75 0.54 -13.70
CA GLN A 100 -11.43 -0.18 -14.79
C GLN A 100 -11.28 -1.70 -14.64
N LEU A 101 -10.08 -2.18 -14.31
CA LEU A 101 -9.83 -3.60 -14.07
C LEU A 101 -10.58 -4.11 -12.83
N ARG A 102 -10.63 -3.32 -11.76
CA ARG A 102 -11.42 -3.64 -10.56
C ARG A 102 -12.91 -3.71 -10.87
N THR A 103 -13.41 -2.80 -11.68
CA THR A 103 -14.81 -2.82 -12.13
C THR A 103 -15.14 -4.07 -12.93
N SER A 104 -14.24 -4.54 -13.79
CA SER A 104 -14.38 -5.80 -14.52
C SER A 104 -14.46 -7.00 -13.57
N LEU A 105 -13.59 -7.05 -12.56
CA LEU A 105 -13.65 -8.10 -11.53
C LEU A 105 -14.95 -8.06 -10.73
N ASN A 106 -15.42 -6.89 -10.36
CA ASN A 106 -16.66 -6.72 -9.63
C ASN A 106 -17.87 -7.21 -10.48
N LEU A 107 -17.86 -6.88 -11.76
CA LEU A 107 -18.87 -7.38 -12.70
C LEU A 107 -18.85 -8.91 -12.79
N GLN A 108 -17.68 -9.55 -12.79
CA GLN A 108 -17.58 -11.02 -12.78
C GLN A 108 -18.17 -11.62 -11.49
N VAL A 109 -17.92 -11.01 -10.33
CA VAL A 109 -18.51 -11.44 -9.03
C VAL A 109 -20.02 -11.31 -9.07
N ILE A 110 -20.55 -10.17 -9.53
CA ILE A 110 -22.00 -9.94 -9.64
C ILE A 110 -22.62 -10.92 -10.62
N THR A 111 -22.06 -11.10 -11.79
CA THR A 111 -22.57 -12.03 -12.81
C THR A 111 -22.64 -13.45 -12.28
N LYS A 112 -21.59 -13.89 -11.57
CA LYS A 112 -21.56 -15.21 -10.95
C LYS A 112 -22.60 -15.34 -9.83
N ALA A 113 -22.81 -14.33 -9.04
CA ALA A 113 -23.82 -14.33 -7.97
C ALA A 113 -25.23 -14.42 -8.53
N VAL A 114 -25.52 -13.70 -9.62
CA VAL A 114 -26.85 -13.72 -10.28
C VAL A 114 -27.10 -15.02 -11.05
N SER A 115 -26.06 -15.61 -11.64
CA SER A 115 -26.19 -16.88 -12.41
C SER A 115 -26.20 -18.13 -11.51
N THR A 116 -25.96 -17.98 -10.21
CA THR A 116 -25.98 -19.10 -9.26
C THR A 116 -27.39 -19.54 -8.94
N SER A 117 -27.61 -20.87 -8.74
CA SER A 117 -28.90 -21.43 -8.36
C SER A 117 -29.38 -20.94 -6.99
N TYR A 118 -30.67 -20.83 -6.79
CA TYR A 118 -31.29 -20.36 -5.53
C TYR A 118 -30.78 -21.10 -4.26
N PRO A 119 -30.66 -22.44 -4.26
CA PRO A 119 -30.08 -23.13 -3.08
C PRO A 119 -28.67 -22.69 -2.72
N ASN A 120 -27.84 -22.44 -3.73
CA ASN A 120 -26.46 -21.96 -3.53
C ASN A 120 -26.43 -20.50 -3.07
N SER A 121 -27.36 -19.65 -3.52
CA SER A 121 -27.43 -18.25 -3.09
C SER A 121 -27.81 -18.09 -1.62
N SER A 122 -28.41 -19.12 -1.02
CA SER A 122 -28.80 -19.18 0.39
C SER A 122 -27.76 -19.91 1.26
N ASP A 123 -26.71 -20.48 0.67
CA ASP A 123 -25.64 -21.15 1.42
C ASP A 123 -24.78 -20.12 2.18
N PRO A 124 -24.68 -20.21 3.52
CA PRO A 124 -23.88 -19.31 4.32
C PRO A 124 -22.39 -19.26 3.93
N ARG A 125 -21.85 -20.35 3.40
CA ARG A 125 -20.46 -20.44 2.93
C ARG A 125 -20.25 -19.57 1.69
N LEU A 126 -21.14 -19.69 0.71
CA LEU A 126 -21.07 -18.89 -0.52
C LEU A 126 -21.33 -17.41 -0.26
N LEU A 127 -22.21 -17.07 0.68
CA LEU A 127 -22.43 -15.71 1.12
C LEU A 127 -21.17 -15.10 1.76
N GLN A 128 -20.46 -15.86 2.59
CA GLN A 128 -19.18 -15.42 3.17
C GLN A 128 -18.08 -15.24 2.11
N GLU A 129 -18.00 -16.16 1.13
CA GLU A 129 -17.02 -16.02 0.04
C GLU A 129 -17.32 -14.81 -0.83
N LYS A 130 -18.61 -14.57 -1.15
CA LYS A 130 -19.04 -13.36 -1.85
C LYS A 130 -18.68 -12.10 -1.08
N GLU A 131 -18.98 -12.04 0.21
CA GLU A 131 -18.66 -10.87 1.04
C GLU A 131 -17.14 -10.63 1.15
N ARG A 132 -16.33 -11.68 1.15
CA ARG A 132 -14.85 -11.55 1.08
C ARG A 132 -14.40 -10.99 -0.27
N ALA A 133 -15.02 -11.44 -1.37
CA ALA A 133 -14.73 -10.93 -2.71
C ALA A 133 -15.14 -9.46 -2.83
N ASP A 134 -16.33 -9.10 -2.37
CA ASP A 134 -16.84 -7.72 -2.36
C ASP A 134 -15.88 -6.81 -1.56
N ARG A 135 -15.48 -7.20 -0.36
CA ARG A 135 -14.52 -6.46 0.47
C ARG A 135 -13.14 -6.32 -0.20
N ALA A 136 -12.71 -7.31 -0.96
CA ALA A 136 -11.44 -7.24 -1.69
C ALA A 136 -11.48 -6.24 -2.87
N LEU A 137 -12.67 -5.86 -3.33
CA LEU A 137 -12.89 -4.99 -4.48
C LEU A 137 -13.55 -3.64 -4.14
N ASP A 138 -13.89 -3.41 -2.86
CA ASP A 138 -14.74 -2.30 -2.40
C ASP A 138 -14.11 -0.91 -2.61
N SER A 139 -12.80 -0.76 -2.45
CA SER A 139 -12.17 0.56 -2.40
C SER A 139 -10.77 0.59 -3.03
N ASN A 140 -10.24 1.80 -3.22
CA ASN A 140 -8.87 2.02 -3.70
C ASN A 140 -7.79 1.56 -2.69
N SER A 141 -8.16 1.22 -1.47
CA SER A 141 -7.28 0.64 -0.45
C SER A 141 -7.47 -0.87 -0.25
N SER A 142 -8.43 -1.46 -0.97
CA SER A 142 -8.71 -2.90 -0.90
C SER A 142 -7.59 -3.76 -1.52
N ALA A 143 -7.65 -5.07 -1.26
CA ALA A 143 -6.63 -6.01 -1.73
C ALA A 143 -6.48 -6.03 -3.26
N GLY A 144 -7.59 -5.89 -3.99
CA GLY A 144 -7.60 -5.85 -5.46
C GLY A 144 -6.85 -4.67 -6.06
N GLU A 145 -6.77 -3.54 -5.34
CA GLU A 145 -6.00 -2.38 -5.75
C GLU A 145 -4.56 -2.43 -5.19
N ALA A 146 -4.40 -2.88 -3.95
CA ALA A 146 -3.10 -2.97 -3.29
C ALA A 146 -2.09 -3.84 -4.05
N ILE A 147 -2.54 -4.83 -4.79
CA ILE A 147 -1.67 -5.70 -5.58
C ILE A 147 -0.86 -4.93 -6.63
N TRP A 148 -1.43 -3.93 -7.28
CA TRP A 148 -0.74 -3.13 -8.31
C TRP A 148 0.33 -2.26 -7.70
N ARG A 149 0.08 -1.70 -6.53
CA ARG A 149 1.07 -0.96 -5.76
C ARG A 149 2.24 -1.86 -5.39
N VAL A 150 1.96 -3.03 -4.82
CA VAL A 150 3.01 -4.00 -4.44
C VAL A 150 3.81 -4.46 -5.65
N MET A 151 3.17 -4.72 -6.79
CA MET A 151 3.87 -5.07 -8.04
C MET A 151 4.77 -3.94 -8.53
N THR A 152 4.29 -2.69 -8.49
CA THR A 152 5.11 -1.52 -8.84
C THR A 152 6.31 -1.42 -7.91
N GLU A 153 6.13 -1.59 -6.60
CA GLU A 153 7.20 -1.59 -5.60
C GLU A 153 8.22 -2.73 -5.84
N ILE A 154 7.76 -3.92 -6.21
CA ILE A 154 8.65 -5.04 -6.58
C ILE A 154 9.50 -4.69 -7.80
N PHE A 155 8.90 -4.15 -8.86
CA PHE A 155 9.66 -3.71 -10.05
C PHE A 155 10.64 -2.59 -9.72
N GLN A 156 10.25 -1.60 -8.91
CA GLN A 156 11.14 -0.53 -8.43
C GLN A 156 12.34 -1.10 -7.68
N ASN A 157 12.09 -2.02 -6.74
CA ASN A 157 13.14 -2.63 -5.94
C ASN A 157 14.07 -3.52 -6.77
N LEU A 158 13.55 -4.28 -7.73
CA LEU A 158 14.37 -5.12 -8.62
C LEU A 158 15.26 -4.28 -9.54
N LEU A 159 14.69 -3.27 -10.18
CA LEU A 159 15.44 -2.36 -11.05
C LEU A 159 16.47 -1.56 -10.23
N GLY A 160 16.05 -1.01 -9.10
CA GLY A 160 16.93 -0.26 -8.19
C GLY A 160 18.06 -1.14 -7.68
N PHE A 161 17.76 -2.36 -7.24
CA PHE A 161 18.78 -3.30 -6.77
C PHE A 161 19.82 -3.61 -7.84
N GLY A 162 19.40 -3.86 -9.08
CA GLY A 162 20.35 -4.13 -10.19
C GLY A 162 21.28 -2.95 -10.45
N ILE A 163 20.75 -1.72 -10.47
CA ILE A 163 21.53 -0.51 -10.71
C ILE A 163 22.45 -0.19 -9.53
N TYR A 164 21.92 -0.24 -8.31
CA TYR A 164 22.74 0.01 -7.13
C TYR A 164 23.81 -1.05 -6.92
N LEU A 165 23.52 -2.31 -7.24
CA LEU A 165 24.53 -3.38 -7.22
C LEU A 165 25.68 -3.08 -8.20
N ALA A 166 25.36 -2.64 -9.42
CA ALA A 166 26.37 -2.23 -10.39
C ALA A 166 27.23 -1.05 -9.90
N LEU A 167 26.60 -0.07 -9.24
CA LEU A 167 27.32 1.06 -8.61
C LEU A 167 28.18 0.60 -7.42
N PHE A 168 27.68 -0.31 -6.59
CA PHE A 168 28.42 -0.84 -5.45
C PHE A 168 29.66 -1.65 -5.87
N LEU A 169 29.63 -2.34 -7.00
CA LEU A 169 30.79 -3.08 -7.52
C LEU A 169 32.01 -2.17 -7.84
N SER A 170 31.76 -0.85 -7.99
CA SER A 170 32.83 0.13 -8.21
C SER A 170 33.34 0.78 -6.90
N LEU A 171 32.78 0.42 -5.74
CA LEU A 171 33.11 0.98 -4.45
C LEU A 171 34.06 0.07 -3.64
N ASP A 172 34.67 0.66 -2.58
CA ASP A 172 35.53 -0.07 -1.64
C ASP A 172 34.76 -1.23 -0.99
N PRO A 173 35.35 -2.44 -0.90
CA PRO A 173 34.74 -3.63 -0.28
C PRO A 173 34.25 -3.39 1.17
N VAL A 174 34.90 -2.50 1.90
CA VAL A 174 34.50 -2.15 3.29
C VAL A 174 33.12 -1.50 3.32
N LEU A 175 32.80 -0.62 2.35
CA LEU A 175 31.50 0.01 2.22
C LEU A 175 30.41 -1.01 1.87
N ILE A 176 30.75 -1.99 1.04
CA ILE A 176 29.83 -3.09 0.70
C ILE A 176 29.47 -3.90 1.95
N LEU A 177 30.46 -4.26 2.75
CA LEU A 177 30.25 -5.00 4.00
C LEU A 177 29.39 -4.23 4.98
N LEU A 178 29.62 -2.93 5.14
CA LEU A 178 28.81 -2.06 6.01
C LEU A 178 27.36 -1.98 5.51
N ALA A 179 27.14 -1.85 4.20
CA ALA A 179 25.80 -1.81 3.61
C ALA A 179 25.05 -3.13 3.82
N VAL A 180 25.73 -4.28 3.64
CA VAL A 180 25.12 -5.60 3.91
C VAL A 180 24.77 -5.76 5.38
N ALA A 181 25.64 -5.32 6.30
CA ALA A 181 25.38 -5.38 7.73
C ALA A 181 24.16 -4.54 8.13
N THR A 182 24.06 -3.30 7.62
CA THR A 182 22.89 -2.43 7.87
C THR A 182 21.61 -2.99 7.28
N ALA A 183 21.65 -3.59 6.09
CA ALA A 183 20.50 -4.24 5.46
C ALA A 183 20.04 -5.46 6.28
N ALA A 184 20.97 -6.29 6.75
CA ALA A 184 20.66 -7.44 7.60
C ALA A 184 20.00 -7.01 8.93
N LEU A 185 20.53 -5.98 9.57
CA LEU A 185 19.97 -5.43 10.80
C LEU A 185 18.55 -4.89 10.58
N SER A 186 18.34 -4.12 9.51
CA SER A 186 17.03 -3.59 9.10
C SER A 186 16.03 -4.72 8.84
N TYR A 187 16.46 -5.79 8.19
CA TYR A 187 15.62 -6.96 7.93
C TYR A 187 15.16 -7.63 9.23
N VAL A 188 16.08 -7.85 10.19
CA VAL A 188 15.75 -8.44 11.50
C VAL A 188 14.77 -7.56 12.28
N CYS A 189 14.99 -6.23 12.28
CA CYS A 189 14.07 -5.28 12.90
C CYS A 189 12.68 -5.32 12.24
N SER A 190 12.64 -5.37 10.91
CA SER A 190 11.38 -5.44 10.15
C SER A 190 10.61 -6.73 10.46
N LEU A 191 11.28 -7.87 10.52
CA LEU A 191 10.65 -9.14 10.90
C LEU A 191 10.01 -9.08 12.29
N ARG A 192 10.71 -8.49 13.28
CA ARG A 192 10.19 -8.34 14.65
C ARG A 192 8.98 -7.40 14.69
N THR A 193 9.06 -6.27 13.98
CA THR A 193 7.97 -5.29 13.90
C THR A 193 6.73 -5.88 13.21
N ASN A 194 6.92 -6.61 12.12
CA ASN A 194 5.84 -7.27 11.40
C ASN A 194 5.17 -8.35 12.25
N LYS A 195 5.96 -9.17 12.97
CA LYS A 195 5.42 -10.17 13.88
C LYS A 195 4.62 -9.52 15.00
N TRP A 196 5.16 -8.48 15.63
CA TRP A 196 4.46 -7.74 16.68
C TRP A 196 3.14 -7.13 16.16
N SER A 197 3.17 -6.50 14.99
CA SER A 197 1.98 -5.94 14.33
C SER A 197 0.94 -7.02 13.99
N TYR A 198 1.39 -8.21 13.61
CA TYR A 198 0.51 -9.34 13.33
C TYR A 198 -0.17 -9.86 14.61
N ASP A 199 0.58 -10.01 15.69
CA ASP A 199 0.08 -10.53 16.98
C ASP A 199 -0.96 -9.56 17.60
N HIS A 200 -0.81 -8.22 17.37
CA HIS A 200 -1.77 -7.20 17.87
C HIS A 200 -2.88 -6.83 16.87
N ARG A 201 -2.92 -7.49 15.72
CA ARG A 201 -3.92 -7.21 14.68
C ARG A 201 -5.35 -7.49 15.12
N GLN A 202 -5.54 -8.46 16.00
CA GLN A 202 -6.87 -8.82 16.53
C GLN A 202 -7.45 -7.73 17.42
N GLU A 203 -6.62 -7.07 18.23
CA GLU A 203 -7.04 -5.95 19.08
C GLU A 203 -7.47 -4.74 18.23
N GLY A 204 -6.68 -4.43 17.20
CA GLY A 204 -7.02 -3.38 16.23
C GLY A 204 -8.29 -3.69 15.43
N ALA A 205 -8.51 -4.95 15.07
CA ALA A 205 -9.71 -5.39 14.36
C ALA A 205 -10.97 -5.26 15.20
N ALA A 206 -10.90 -5.61 16.50
CA ALA A 206 -12.02 -5.45 17.42
C ALA A 206 -12.43 -3.98 17.63
N LEU A 207 -11.45 -3.09 17.74
CA LEU A 207 -11.69 -1.64 17.81
C LEU A 207 -12.26 -1.11 16.48
N GLY A 208 -11.73 -1.56 15.35
CA GLY A 208 -12.22 -1.21 14.02
C GLY A 208 -13.67 -1.64 13.81
N GLN A 209 -14.04 -2.82 14.28
CA GLN A 209 -15.41 -3.32 14.20
C GLN A 209 -16.38 -2.48 15.04
N LYS A 210 -16.01 -2.11 16.27
CA LYS A 210 -16.79 -1.20 17.12
C LYS A 210 -16.96 0.18 16.45
N MET A 211 -15.89 0.73 15.87
CA MET A 211 -15.95 2.00 15.15
C MET A 211 -16.84 1.93 13.91
N SER A 212 -16.77 0.84 13.16
CA SER A 212 -17.63 0.61 12.00
C SER A 212 -19.09 0.55 12.39
N TYR A 213 -19.42 -0.18 13.45
CA TYR A 213 -20.78 -0.27 13.97
C TYR A 213 -21.32 1.11 14.40
N ILE A 214 -20.54 1.87 15.18
CA ILE A 214 -20.94 3.22 15.62
C ILE A 214 -21.15 4.13 14.40
N ARG A 215 -20.27 4.09 13.41
CA ARG A 215 -20.38 4.92 12.21
C ARG A 215 -21.60 4.55 11.38
N GLN A 216 -21.89 3.27 11.23
CA GLN A 216 -23.05 2.78 10.49
C GLN A 216 -24.34 3.16 11.20
N THR A 217 -24.42 2.94 12.52
CA THR A 217 -25.59 3.30 13.32
C THR A 217 -25.81 4.82 13.38
N ALA A 218 -24.75 5.61 13.54
CA ALA A 218 -24.87 7.08 13.54
C ALA A 218 -25.18 7.67 12.16
N GLY A 219 -24.91 6.94 11.08
CA GLY A 219 -25.24 7.35 9.69
C GLY A 219 -26.62 6.91 9.23
N ASP A 220 -27.28 6.02 9.95
CA ASP A 220 -28.61 5.52 9.60
C ASP A 220 -29.69 6.59 9.97
N ARG A 221 -30.47 6.98 8.97
CA ARG A 221 -31.55 7.96 9.16
C ARG A 221 -32.63 7.50 10.16
N GLY A 222 -32.88 6.19 10.23
CA GLY A 222 -33.80 5.59 11.20
C GLY A 222 -33.30 5.77 12.63
N ALA A 223 -32.04 5.48 12.87
CA ALA A 223 -31.41 5.60 14.18
C ALA A 223 -31.18 7.04 14.63
N LEU A 224 -31.04 8.01 13.71
CA LEU A 224 -30.84 9.42 14.05
C LEU A 224 -32.00 9.99 14.88
N LYS A 225 -33.25 9.60 14.59
CA LYS A 225 -34.43 10.01 15.32
C LYS A 225 -34.37 9.52 16.77
N ASP A 226 -34.03 8.29 16.99
CA ASP A 226 -33.91 7.66 18.30
C ASP A 226 -32.76 8.26 19.12
N ILE A 227 -31.60 8.49 18.47
CA ILE A 227 -30.43 9.14 19.07
C ILE A 227 -30.79 10.54 19.59
N GLN A 228 -31.62 11.30 18.85
CA GLN A 228 -32.08 12.64 19.27
C GLN A 228 -33.11 12.58 20.41
N ILE A 229 -34.09 11.69 20.30
CA ILE A 229 -35.17 11.55 21.30
C ILE A 229 -34.59 11.09 22.65
N PHE A 230 -33.69 10.13 22.64
CA PHE A 230 -33.10 9.56 23.86
C PHE A 230 -31.81 10.28 24.32
N GLY A 231 -31.39 11.36 23.67
CA GLY A 231 -30.22 12.15 24.06
C GLY A 231 -28.89 11.37 24.03
N MET A 232 -28.79 10.32 23.19
CA MET A 232 -27.67 9.39 23.16
C MET A 232 -26.39 9.97 22.52
N SER A 233 -26.40 11.22 22.09
CA SER A 233 -25.27 11.88 21.45
C SER A 233 -24.02 11.97 22.34
N SER A 234 -24.20 12.18 23.65
CA SER A 234 -23.12 12.22 24.64
C SER A 234 -22.49 10.85 24.86
N TRP A 235 -23.31 9.81 24.93
CA TRP A 235 -22.89 8.43 25.07
C TRP A 235 -22.10 7.96 23.81
N LEU A 236 -22.59 8.26 22.62
CA LEU A 236 -21.89 7.94 21.37
C LEU A 236 -20.51 8.61 21.27
N ARG A 237 -20.38 9.84 21.80
CA ARG A 237 -19.07 10.52 21.90
C ARG A 237 -18.12 9.84 22.88
N GLN A 238 -18.62 9.33 24.01
CA GLN A 238 -17.80 8.62 24.99
C GLN A 238 -17.37 7.24 24.50
N VAL A 239 -18.24 6.53 23.79
CA VAL A 239 -17.94 5.20 23.22
C VAL A 239 -17.06 5.30 21.95
N SER A 240 -17.12 6.43 21.23
CA SER A 240 -16.24 6.70 20.11
C SER A 240 -14.83 6.99 20.64
N PRO A 241 -13.82 6.13 20.36
CA PRO A 241 -12.46 6.40 20.82
C PRO A 241 -12.01 7.72 20.24
N SER A 242 -11.77 8.70 21.11
CA SER A 242 -11.31 10.03 20.72
C SER A 242 -9.96 9.89 19.99
N ARG A 243 -9.74 10.70 18.95
CA ARG A 243 -8.49 10.75 18.17
C ARG A 243 -7.22 10.90 19.03
N SER A 244 -7.36 11.30 20.29
CA SER A 244 -6.24 11.50 21.23
C SER A 244 -5.68 10.21 21.84
N THR A 245 -6.40 9.08 21.76
CA THR A 245 -5.96 7.82 22.39
C THR A 245 -5.16 6.93 21.45
N GLY A 246 -5.09 7.25 20.16
CA GLY A 246 -4.37 6.47 19.15
C GLY A 246 -2.85 6.50 19.28
N ASN A 247 -2.28 7.28 20.22
CA ASN A 247 -0.82 7.42 20.39
C ASN A 247 -0.33 7.15 21.81
N ARG A 248 -1.17 6.58 22.68
CA ARG A 248 -0.73 6.12 24.00
C ARG A 248 -0.87 4.60 24.05
N LEU A 249 0.24 3.92 23.76
CA LEU A 249 0.43 2.52 24.15
C LEU A 249 0.15 2.41 25.66
N PRO A 250 -0.58 1.38 26.13
CA PRO A 250 -0.76 1.17 27.56
C PRO A 250 0.60 0.94 28.20
N VAL A 251 1.10 1.94 28.89
CA VAL A 251 2.24 1.76 29.80
C VAL A 251 1.77 0.77 30.85
N ARG A 252 2.27 -0.43 30.77
CA ARG A 252 2.07 -1.49 31.76
C ARG A 252 2.58 -0.97 33.09
N SER A 253 1.67 -0.53 33.98
CA SER A 253 2.02 -0.25 35.35
C SER A 253 2.41 -1.56 36.01
N THR A 254 3.70 -1.80 36.10
CA THR A 254 4.27 -2.81 36.99
C THR A 254 3.98 -2.34 38.41
N LYS A 255 2.96 -2.91 39.05
CA LYS A 255 2.82 -2.83 40.50
C LYS A 255 3.90 -3.71 41.11
N LEU A 256 4.77 -3.09 41.86
CA LEU A 256 5.60 -3.70 42.91
C LEU A 256 4.72 -4.28 43.98
#